data_7770085264514c725e9a06aa91bf71a1
#
_entry.id   7770085264514c725e9a06aa91bf71a1
#
_cell.length_a   1.000
_cell.length_b   1.000
_cell.length_c   1.000
_cell.angle_alpha   90.00
_cell.angle_beta   90.00
_cell.angle_gamma   90.00
#
_symmetry.space_group_name_H-M   'P 1'
#
loop_
_entity.id
_entity.type
_entity.pdbx_description
1 polymer ?
#
loop_
_entity_poly.entity_id
_entity_poly.type
_entity_poly.pdbx_seq_one_letter_code
_entity_poly.pdbx_strand_id
1 'polypeptide(L)'
;KVIDESWASERIIPPYYIYLKTAYHLCQEARTGIKEFTLTPEFRHELFDFQQTAVKIAARHLRNEKRGGAMIGDVVGLGKTITACAIAKIYETTYASSTLVICPANLQDMWRKYAIKYDLKVDIMSMSKPIDVDSARYYRLIIVDESHNLRNGGKRYNNIKTLIEHQDSNVLLLTATPYNKDFSDLANQLKLFIGEDQDLGIRPEEYIRQLGGERAFMQRHSEIFIRSIRAFEQSPYAEDWNELMKLFLVRRTRTFIKENYAKVDETDGRKYLLFNNGSRSYFPERIPKALKFETVEGDQYSRLYSSSMIGMMEELLLPR
;
A
#
# COMPACT_ATOMS: atom_id res chain seq x y z
N LYS A 1 23.90 18.69 -19.17
CA LYS A 1 25.02 19.66 -19.13
C LYS A 1 25.48 19.92 -17.70
N VAL A 2 24.64 20.50 -16.81
CA VAL A 2 25.01 20.73 -15.39
C VAL A 2 25.30 19.42 -14.63
N ILE A 3 24.61 18.34 -14.96
CA ILE A 3 24.80 17.03 -14.35
C ILE A 3 26.10 16.37 -14.84
N ASP A 4 26.44 16.52 -16.13
CA ASP A 4 27.67 16.00 -16.69
C ASP A 4 28.91 16.74 -16.20
N GLU A 5 28.83 18.07 -16.05
CA GLU A 5 29.88 18.91 -15.48
C GLU A 5 30.16 18.61 -13.99
N SER A 6 29.14 18.18 -13.22
CA SER A 6 29.31 17.86 -11.79
C SER A 6 30.07 16.57 -11.53
N TRP A 7 30.23 15.66 -12.51
CA TRP A 7 31.03 14.44 -12.38
C TRP A 7 32.49 14.60 -12.76
N ALA A 8 32.81 15.65 -13.51
CA ALA A 8 34.14 15.86 -14.01
C ALA A 8 35.02 16.74 -13.08
N SER A 9 34.49 17.30 -12.01
CA SER A 9 35.23 18.16 -11.11
C SER A 9 35.51 17.47 -9.77
N GLU A 10 36.75 17.53 -9.32
CA GLU A 10 37.22 17.12 -7.97
C GLU A 10 36.63 17.97 -6.83
N ARG A 11 35.60 18.81 -7.11
CA ARG A 11 34.94 19.65 -6.12
C ARG A 11 33.99 18.80 -5.28
N ILE A 12 33.97 19.06 -3.97
CA ILE A 12 32.96 18.52 -3.05
C ILE A 12 31.59 18.88 -3.55
N ILE A 13 30.85 17.85 -4.02
CA ILE A 13 29.50 18.03 -4.52
C ILE A 13 28.58 18.21 -3.31
N PRO A 14 27.83 19.33 -3.20
CA PRO A 14 26.91 19.51 -2.10
C PRO A 14 25.90 18.37 -2.03
N PRO A 15 25.52 17.88 -0.84
CA PRO A 15 24.58 16.76 -0.64
C PRO A 15 23.27 16.93 -1.41
N TYR A 16 22.85 18.16 -1.62
CA TYR A 16 21.67 18.51 -2.41
C TYR A 16 21.76 18.07 -3.89
N TYR A 17 22.92 18.19 -4.52
CA TYR A 17 23.11 17.73 -5.91
C TYR A 17 23.18 16.22 -6.01
N ILE A 18 23.72 15.54 -5.00
CA ILE A 18 23.68 14.06 -4.92
C ILE A 18 22.23 13.62 -4.80
N TYR A 19 21.44 14.27 -3.94
CA TYR A 19 20.00 14.05 -3.81
C TYR A 19 19.25 14.25 -5.13
N LEU A 20 19.47 15.40 -5.80
CA LEU A 20 18.84 15.68 -7.09
C LEU A 20 19.23 14.67 -8.17
N LYS A 21 20.46 14.22 -8.20
CA LYS A 21 20.94 13.23 -9.16
C LYS A 21 20.35 11.85 -8.89
N THR A 22 20.32 11.42 -7.63
CA THR A 22 19.64 10.20 -7.22
C THR A 22 18.14 10.26 -7.55
N ALA A 23 17.49 11.38 -7.25
CA ALA A 23 16.09 11.62 -7.61
C ALA A 23 15.89 11.60 -9.13
N TYR A 24 16.79 12.19 -9.92
CA TYR A 24 16.75 12.18 -11.38
C TYR A 24 16.88 10.75 -11.94
N HIS A 25 17.81 9.93 -11.44
CA HIS A 25 17.95 8.54 -11.87
C HIS A 25 16.73 7.70 -11.47
N LEU A 26 16.22 7.86 -10.26
CA LEU A 26 14.96 7.23 -9.83
C LEU A 26 13.78 7.69 -10.69
N CYS A 27 13.71 8.99 -11.05
CA CYS A 27 12.70 9.51 -11.98
C CYS A 27 12.93 9.03 -13.42
N GLN A 28 14.16 8.81 -13.85
CA GLN A 28 14.47 8.30 -15.20
C GLN A 28 14.06 6.83 -15.33
N GLU A 29 14.32 6.01 -14.32
CA GLU A 29 13.77 4.67 -14.23
C GLU A 29 12.24 4.67 -14.18
N ALA A 30 11.63 5.59 -13.41
CA ALA A 30 10.19 5.77 -13.38
C ALA A 30 9.62 6.22 -14.74
N ARG A 31 10.34 7.06 -15.49
CA ARG A 31 9.93 7.52 -16.83
C ARG A 31 10.00 6.43 -17.89
N THR A 32 11.01 5.58 -17.87
CA THR A 32 11.13 4.49 -18.85
C THR A 32 10.04 3.43 -18.67
N GLY A 33 9.67 3.11 -17.42
CA GLY A 33 8.54 2.22 -17.14
C GLY A 33 7.15 2.83 -17.36
N ILE A 34 7.04 4.16 -17.28
CA ILE A 34 5.78 4.91 -17.43
C ILE A 34 5.29 4.96 -18.90
N LYS A 35 6.17 4.89 -19.88
CA LYS A 35 5.78 4.95 -21.29
C LYS A 35 5.07 3.68 -21.80
N GLU A 36 5.23 2.56 -21.11
CA GLU A 36 4.72 1.26 -21.56
C GLU A 36 3.26 0.99 -21.13
N PHE A 37 2.74 1.69 -20.13
CA PHE A 37 1.36 1.53 -19.69
C PHE A 37 0.51 2.73 -20.10
N THR A 38 -0.38 2.50 -21.04
CA THR A 38 -1.32 3.51 -21.51
C THR A 38 -2.62 3.38 -20.73
N LEU A 39 -2.94 4.39 -19.92
CA LEU A 39 -4.27 4.52 -19.34
C LEU A 39 -5.30 4.73 -20.46
N THR A 40 -6.44 4.05 -20.36
CA THR A 40 -7.56 4.30 -21.25
C THR A 40 -8.05 5.76 -21.09
N PRO A 41 -8.65 6.35 -22.15
CA PRO A 41 -9.12 7.74 -22.08
C PRO A 41 -10.03 8.01 -20.86
N GLU A 42 -10.92 7.07 -20.54
CA GLU A 42 -11.83 7.16 -19.40
C GLU A 42 -11.10 7.37 -18.08
N PHE A 43 -10.13 6.49 -17.76
CA PHE A 43 -9.35 6.64 -16.53
C PHE A 43 -8.42 7.85 -16.56
N ARG A 44 -7.96 8.29 -17.72
CA ARG A 44 -7.14 9.50 -17.85
C ARG A 44 -7.91 10.76 -17.49
N HIS A 45 -9.22 10.78 -17.75
CA HIS A 45 -10.08 11.92 -17.41
C HIS A 45 -10.60 11.87 -15.97
N GLU A 46 -10.86 10.68 -15.41
CA GLU A 46 -11.43 10.54 -14.08
C GLU A 46 -10.39 10.51 -12.95
N LEU A 47 -9.16 10.08 -13.24
CA LEU A 47 -8.11 9.99 -12.22
C LEU A 47 -7.39 11.32 -12.04
N PHE A 48 -7.20 11.72 -10.80
CA PHE A 48 -6.25 12.78 -10.47
C PHE A 48 -4.82 12.40 -10.86
N ASP A 49 -3.96 13.38 -11.11
CA ASP A 49 -2.57 13.16 -11.49
C ASP A 49 -1.81 12.26 -10.51
N PHE A 50 -2.05 12.44 -9.21
CA PHE A 50 -1.45 11.59 -8.19
C PHE A 50 -1.94 10.13 -8.27
N GLN A 51 -3.21 9.90 -8.65
CA GLN A 51 -3.75 8.56 -8.85
C GLN A 51 -3.18 7.93 -10.13
N GLN A 52 -3.07 8.69 -11.22
CA GLN A 52 -2.43 8.22 -12.45
C GLN A 52 -0.98 7.80 -12.20
N THR A 53 -0.26 8.58 -11.39
CA THR A 53 1.11 8.24 -10.98
C THR A 53 1.12 6.93 -10.17
N ALA A 54 0.17 6.73 -9.27
CA ALA A 54 0.08 5.47 -8.51
C ALA A 54 -0.20 4.27 -9.39
N VAL A 55 -1.12 4.39 -10.37
CA VAL A 55 -1.39 3.32 -11.35
C VAL A 55 -0.10 2.94 -12.07
N LYS A 56 0.66 3.92 -12.55
CA LYS A 56 1.91 3.69 -13.28
C LYS A 56 2.96 2.99 -12.42
N ILE A 57 3.13 3.43 -11.16
CA ILE A 57 4.10 2.81 -10.23
C ILE A 57 3.66 1.38 -9.88
N ALA A 58 2.39 1.18 -9.53
CA ALA A 58 1.88 -0.15 -9.20
C ALA A 58 1.96 -1.12 -10.40
N ALA A 59 1.58 -0.67 -11.60
CA ALA A 59 1.70 -1.48 -12.80
C ALA A 59 3.16 -1.87 -13.11
N ARG A 60 4.12 -0.98 -12.84
CA ARG A 60 5.55 -1.30 -12.95
C ARG A 60 5.99 -2.36 -11.94
N HIS A 61 5.53 -2.26 -10.68
CA HIS A 61 5.83 -3.27 -9.66
C HIS A 61 5.26 -4.63 -10.06
N LEU A 62 4.02 -4.66 -10.50
CA LEU A 62 3.34 -5.89 -10.94
C LEU A 62 4.01 -6.56 -12.14
N ARG A 63 4.59 -5.78 -13.06
CA ARG A 63 5.29 -6.31 -14.23
C ARG A 63 6.67 -6.88 -13.93
N ASN A 64 7.25 -6.51 -12.81
CA ASN A 64 8.58 -6.99 -12.43
C ASN A 64 8.49 -8.44 -11.99
N GLU A 65 9.03 -9.35 -12.82
CA GLU A 65 9.02 -10.80 -12.61
C GLU A 65 9.59 -11.22 -11.24
N LYS A 66 10.52 -10.42 -10.70
CA LYS A 66 11.09 -10.66 -9.37
C LYS A 66 10.19 -10.18 -8.22
N ARG A 67 9.11 -9.45 -8.51
CA ARG A 67 8.25 -8.88 -7.46
C ARG A 67 6.88 -9.54 -7.40
N GLY A 68 6.27 -9.86 -8.53
CA GLY A 68 4.98 -10.55 -8.64
C GLY A 68 3.78 -9.80 -8.06
N GLY A 69 4.01 -8.69 -7.35
CA GLY A 69 2.93 -7.98 -6.68
C GLY A 69 3.24 -6.52 -6.33
N ALA A 70 2.19 -5.82 -5.90
CA ALA A 70 2.24 -4.45 -5.42
C ALA A 70 1.18 -4.23 -4.32
N MET A 71 1.42 -3.24 -3.46
CA MET A 71 0.47 -2.83 -2.42
C MET A 71 0.13 -1.35 -2.58
N ILE A 72 -1.16 -1.01 -2.60
CA ILE A 72 -1.64 0.37 -2.51
C ILE A 72 -2.11 0.61 -1.08
N GLY A 73 -1.31 1.38 -0.35
CA GLY A 73 -1.49 1.70 1.07
C GLY A 73 -2.08 3.09 1.33
N ASP A 74 -2.81 3.66 0.40
CA ASP A 74 -3.38 4.99 0.50
C ASP A 74 -4.43 5.08 1.62
N VAL A 75 -4.50 6.22 2.28
CA VAL A 75 -5.52 6.51 3.28
C VAL A 75 -6.93 6.40 2.68
N VAL A 76 -7.91 6.03 3.52
CA VAL A 76 -9.33 5.94 3.12
C VAL A 76 -9.80 7.23 2.42
N GLY A 77 -10.51 7.08 1.30
CA GLY A 77 -11.04 8.20 0.51
C GLY A 77 -10.09 8.77 -0.53
N LEU A 78 -8.89 8.21 -0.73
CA LEU A 78 -7.97 8.62 -1.79
C LEU A 78 -8.14 7.83 -3.10
N GLY A 79 -9.18 7.00 -3.21
CA GLY A 79 -9.57 6.33 -4.44
C GLY A 79 -8.76 5.06 -4.75
N LYS A 80 -8.42 4.24 -3.75
CA LYS A 80 -7.76 2.93 -3.97
C LYS A 80 -8.51 2.08 -4.99
N THR A 81 -9.82 1.99 -4.87
CA THR A 81 -10.67 1.15 -5.73
C THR A 81 -10.60 1.59 -7.19
N ILE A 82 -10.75 2.89 -7.48
CA ILE A 82 -10.66 3.37 -8.87
C ILE A 82 -9.25 3.22 -9.44
N THR A 83 -8.20 3.37 -8.62
CA THR A 83 -6.82 3.10 -9.01
C THR A 83 -6.64 1.62 -9.38
N ALA A 84 -7.21 0.71 -8.59
CA ALA A 84 -7.19 -0.72 -8.88
C ALA A 84 -7.99 -1.10 -10.13
N CYS A 85 -9.15 -0.46 -10.36
CA CYS A 85 -9.92 -0.61 -11.60
C CYS A 85 -9.10 -0.21 -12.84
N ALA A 86 -8.34 0.88 -12.77
CA ALA A 86 -7.47 1.29 -13.86
C ALA A 86 -6.37 0.26 -14.14
N ILE A 87 -5.79 -0.35 -13.09
CA ILE A 87 -4.81 -1.43 -13.23
C ILE A 87 -5.46 -2.68 -13.85
N ALA A 88 -6.66 -3.06 -13.39
CA ALA A 88 -7.41 -4.18 -13.97
C ALA A 88 -7.69 -3.97 -15.46
N LYS A 89 -8.07 -2.75 -15.86
CA LYS A 89 -8.29 -2.40 -17.27
C LYS A 89 -7.02 -2.48 -18.10
N ILE A 90 -5.89 -2.08 -17.54
CA ILE A 90 -4.57 -2.25 -18.20
C ILE A 90 -4.28 -3.74 -18.43
N TYR A 91 -4.51 -4.60 -17.45
CA TYR A 91 -4.32 -6.05 -17.59
C TYR A 91 -5.27 -6.67 -18.61
N GLU A 92 -6.53 -6.25 -18.60
CA GLU A 92 -7.52 -6.69 -19.59
C GLU A 92 -7.11 -6.33 -21.01
N THR A 93 -6.69 -5.07 -21.22
CA THR A 93 -6.32 -4.59 -22.56
C THR A 93 -4.97 -5.12 -23.04
N THR A 94 -4.01 -5.31 -22.14
CA THR A 94 -2.66 -5.75 -22.49
C THR A 94 -2.58 -7.27 -22.68
N TYR A 95 -3.29 -8.03 -21.85
CA TYR A 95 -3.15 -9.49 -21.79
C TYR A 95 -4.42 -10.25 -22.17
N ALA A 96 -5.50 -9.54 -22.53
CA ALA A 96 -6.82 -10.13 -22.80
C ALA A 96 -7.32 -11.05 -21.69
N SER A 97 -6.92 -10.79 -20.43
CA SER A 97 -7.21 -11.62 -19.27
C SER A 97 -8.28 -10.98 -18.37
N SER A 98 -9.04 -11.82 -17.69
CA SER A 98 -9.92 -11.38 -16.61
C SER A 98 -9.13 -11.19 -15.31
N THR A 99 -9.65 -10.35 -14.43
CA THR A 99 -9.09 -10.10 -13.09
C THR A 99 -10.01 -10.71 -12.03
N LEU A 100 -9.44 -11.35 -11.01
CA LEU A 100 -10.19 -11.76 -9.83
C LEU A 100 -10.08 -10.67 -8.75
N VAL A 101 -11.21 -10.26 -8.22
CA VAL A 101 -11.29 -9.36 -7.06
C VAL A 101 -11.77 -10.13 -5.84
N ILE A 102 -10.92 -10.23 -4.83
CA ILE A 102 -11.22 -10.85 -3.55
C ILE A 102 -11.40 -9.73 -2.52
N CYS A 103 -12.60 -9.60 -1.97
CA CYS A 103 -12.93 -8.51 -1.05
C CYS A 103 -13.84 -8.99 0.09
N PRO A 104 -14.00 -8.21 1.18
CA PRO A 104 -15.05 -8.42 2.16
C PRO A 104 -16.44 -8.42 1.52
N ALA A 105 -17.36 -9.21 2.07
CA ALA A 105 -18.71 -9.40 1.49
C ALA A 105 -19.47 -8.08 1.28
N ASN A 106 -19.34 -7.13 2.20
CA ASN A 106 -19.98 -5.81 2.15
C ASN A 106 -19.40 -4.89 1.06
N LEU A 107 -18.26 -5.19 0.46
CA LEU A 107 -17.66 -4.41 -0.61
C LEU A 107 -17.97 -4.96 -2.01
N GLN A 108 -18.57 -6.15 -2.12
CA GLN A 108 -18.85 -6.78 -3.41
C GLN A 108 -19.77 -5.92 -4.31
N ASP A 109 -20.82 -5.32 -3.74
CA ASP A 109 -21.75 -4.48 -4.51
C ASP A 109 -21.07 -3.19 -5.02
N MET A 110 -20.16 -2.64 -4.23
CA MET A 110 -19.34 -1.53 -4.68
C MET A 110 -18.47 -1.95 -5.88
N TRP A 111 -17.79 -3.09 -5.80
CA TRP A 111 -16.97 -3.60 -6.90
C TRP A 111 -17.78 -3.93 -8.15
N ARG A 112 -19.00 -4.48 -8.02
CA ARG A 112 -19.93 -4.70 -9.16
C ARG A 112 -20.29 -3.39 -9.86
N LYS A 113 -20.59 -2.33 -9.08
CA LYS A 113 -20.87 -1.00 -9.63
C LYS A 113 -19.69 -0.43 -10.42
N TYR A 114 -18.48 -0.57 -9.89
CA TYR A 114 -17.26 -0.15 -10.60
C TYR A 114 -16.99 -1.00 -11.84
N ALA A 115 -17.22 -2.32 -11.77
CA ALA A 115 -17.06 -3.22 -12.91
C ALA A 115 -18.00 -2.83 -14.07
N ILE A 116 -19.24 -2.54 -13.78
CA ILE A 116 -20.23 -2.07 -14.77
C ILE A 116 -19.82 -0.70 -15.30
N LYS A 117 -19.46 0.25 -14.43
CA LYS A 117 -19.12 1.62 -14.81
C LYS A 117 -17.96 1.67 -15.81
N TYR A 118 -16.94 0.84 -15.63
CA TYR A 118 -15.72 0.86 -16.45
C TYR A 118 -15.62 -0.32 -17.42
N ASP A 119 -16.72 -1.05 -17.61
CA ASP A 119 -16.76 -2.25 -18.48
C ASP A 119 -15.54 -3.16 -18.24
N LEU A 120 -15.39 -3.63 -16.98
CA LEU A 120 -14.27 -4.46 -16.58
C LEU A 120 -14.63 -5.95 -16.61
N LYS A 121 -13.75 -6.77 -17.16
CA LYS A 121 -13.85 -8.25 -17.08
C LYS A 121 -13.29 -8.72 -15.76
N VAL A 122 -14.09 -8.62 -14.71
CA VAL A 122 -13.71 -9.02 -13.36
C VAL A 122 -14.68 -10.05 -12.78
N ASP A 123 -14.14 -11.05 -12.10
CA ASP A 123 -14.89 -11.93 -11.22
C ASP A 123 -14.72 -11.44 -9.79
N ILE A 124 -15.83 -11.34 -9.03
CA ILE A 124 -15.83 -10.77 -7.68
C ILE A 124 -16.20 -11.85 -6.68
N MET A 125 -15.31 -12.11 -5.74
CA MET A 125 -15.44 -13.15 -4.74
C MET A 125 -15.33 -12.60 -3.32
N SER A 126 -16.14 -13.15 -2.41
CA SER A 126 -15.96 -12.86 -0.99
C SER A 126 -14.72 -13.56 -0.44
N MET A 127 -13.92 -12.83 0.33
CA MET A 127 -12.76 -13.36 1.05
C MET A 127 -13.12 -14.52 2.00
N SER A 128 -14.39 -14.67 2.38
CA SER A 128 -14.87 -15.74 3.28
C SER A 128 -15.28 -17.01 2.56
N LYS A 129 -15.39 -17.00 1.22
CA LYS A 129 -15.72 -18.20 0.46
C LYS A 129 -14.50 -19.09 0.31
N PRO A 130 -14.68 -20.43 0.42
CA PRO A 130 -13.64 -21.37 0.02
C PRO A 130 -13.39 -21.23 -1.49
N ILE A 131 -12.14 -21.41 -1.90
CA ILE A 131 -11.74 -21.36 -3.30
C ILE A 131 -11.42 -22.80 -3.70
N ASP A 132 -12.10 -23.29 -4.72
CA ASP A 132 -11.70 -24.52 -5.40
C ASP A 132 -10.65 -24.18 -6.44
N VAL A 133 -9.40 -24.45 -6.11
CA VAL A 133 -8.23 -24.04 -6.92
C VAL A 133 -8.21 -24.77 -8.25
N ASP A 134 -8.61 -26.05 -8.27
CA ASP A 134 -8.54 -26.91 -9.45
C ASP A 134 -9.58 -26.52 -10.52
N SER A 135 -10.75 -26.05 -10.08
CA SER A 135 -11.82 -25.60 -10.99
C SER A 135 -11.82 -24.10 -11.24
N ALA A 136 -10.94 -23.36 -10.56
CA ALA A 136 -10.87 -21.90 -10.70
C ALA A 136 -10.40 -21.50 -12.11
N ARG A 137 -11.11 -20.52 -12.69
CA ARG A 137 -10.65 -19.89 -13.92
C ARG A 137 -9.26 -19.25 -13.70
N TYR A 138 -8.43 -19.26 -14.74
CA TYR A 138 -7.13 -18.60 -14.69
C TYR A 138 -7.26 -17.08 -14.67
N TYR A 139 -6.58 -16.45 -13.71
CA TYR A 139 -6.51 -14.99 -13.56
C TYR A 139 -5.06 -14.54 -13.54
N ARG A 140 -4.69 -13.69 -14.47
CA ARG A 140 -3.34 -13.11 -14.49
C ARG A 140 -3.14 -12.06 -13.40
N LEU A 141 -4.22 -11.41 -12.97
CA LEU A 141 -4.22 -10.43 -11.89
C LEU A 141 -5.26 -10.82 -10.83
N ILE A 142 -4.82 -10.85 -9.58
CA ILE A 142 -5.68 -11.02 -8.41
C ILE A 142 -5.58 -9.74 -7.57
N ILE A 143 -6.71 -9.09 -7.35
CA ILE A 143 -6.82 -7.92 -6.46
C ILE A 143 -7.39 -8.37 -5.14
N VAL A 144 -6.69 -8.10 -4.04
CA VAL A 144 -7.17 -8.39 -2.68
C VAL A 144 -7.48 -7.06 -1.99
N ASP A 145 -8.76 -6.76 -1.85
CA ASP A 145 -9.19 -5.54 -1.16
C ASP A 145 -9.30 -5.77 0.34
N GLU A 146 -8.96 -4.73 1.11
CA GLU A 146 -8.81 -4.79 2.58
C GLU A 146 -7.89 -5.94 3.02
N SER A 147 -6.72 -6.05 2.38
CA SER A 147 -5.75 -7.14 2.57
C SER A 147 -5.26 -7.29 4.01
N HIS A 148 -5.41 -6.27 4.85
CA HIS A 148 -5.11 -6.35 6.27
C HIS A 148 -5.93 -7.45 7.01
N ASN A 149 -7.04 -7.90 6.45
CA ASN A 149 -7.79 -9.04 6.99
C ASN A 149 -7.04 -10.38 6.86
N LEU A 150 -5.97 -10.44 6.07
CA LEU A 150 -5.14 -11.62 5.85
C LEU A 150 -3.83 -11.61 6.65
N ARG A 151 -3.55 -10.56 7.39
CA ARG A 151 -2.28 -10.37 8.12
C ARG A 151 -1.97 -11.46 9.16
N ASN A 152 -3.00 -12.09 9.74
CA ASN A 152 -2.82 -13.10 10.79
C ASN A 152 -2.69 -14.53 10.23
N GLY A 153 -2.63 -14.72 8.91
CA GLY A 153 -2.64 -16.05 8.32
C GLY A 153 -3.98 -16.79 8.45
N GLY A 154 -3.94 -18.12 8.51
CA GLY A 154 -5.10 -18.99 8.71
C GLY A 154 -5.73 -19.47 7.40
N LYS A 155 -6.90 -20.16 7.51
CA LYS A 155 -7.52 -20.86 6.36
C LYS A 155 -7.77 -19.96 5.15
N ARG A 156 -8.25 -18.73 5.37
CA ARG A 156 -8.53 -17.79 4.27
C ARG A 156 -7.25 -17.38 3.55
N TYR A 157 -6.22 -17.07 4.32
CA TYR A 157 -4.90 -16.72 3.80
C TYR A 157 -4.34 -17.87 2.96
N ASN A 158 -4.34 -19.09 3.50
CA ASN A 158 -3.79 -20.25 2.80
C ASN A 158 -4.54 -20.55 1.51
N ASN A 159 -5.88 -20.49 1.50
CA ASN A 159 -6.67 -20.68 0.28
C ASN A 159 -6.32 -19.68 -0.82
N ILE A 160 -6.19 -18.41 -0.45
CA ILE A 160 -5.83 -17.33 -1.41
C ILE A 160 -4.38 -17.52 -1.89
N LYS A 161 -3.46 -17.83 -0.97
CA LYS A 161 -2.05 -18.07 -1.30
C LYS A 161 -1.90 -19.25 -2.25
N THR A 162 -2.57 -20.37 -1.96
CA THR A 162 -2.57 -21.56 -2.84
C THR A 162 -3.07 -21.23 -4.25
N LEU A 163 -4.15 -20.44 -4.38
CA LEU A 163 -4.65 -20.00 -5.69
C LEU A 163 -3.62 -19.17 -6.44
N ILE A 164 -2.99 -18.19 -5.75
CA ILE A 164 -1.97 -17.31 -6.34
C ILE A 164 -0.78 -18.12 -6.84
N GLU A 165 -0.27 -19.03 -6.02
CA GLU A 165 0.88 -19.89 -6.36
C GLU A 165 0.55 -20.86 -7.50
N HIS A 166 -0.65 -21.47 -7.48
CA HIS A 166 -1.06 -22.41 -8.52
C HIS A 166 -1.19 -21.73 -9.90
N GLN A 167 -1.61 -20.48 -9.93
CA GLN A 167 -1.84 -19.74 -11.16
C GLN A 167 -0.67 -18.83 -11.58
N ASP A 168 0.35 -18.68 -10.75
CA ASP A 168 1.45 -17.72 -10.95
C ASP A 168 0.91 -16.30 -11.24
N SER A 169 -0.09 -15.88 -10.46
CA SER A 169 -0.81 -14.64 -10.67
C SER A 169 -0.05 -13.45 -10.11
N ASN A 170 -0.11 -12.32 -10.79
CA ASN A 170 0.28 -11.05 -10.19
C ASN A 170 -0.75 -10.62 -9.13
N VAL A 171 -0.29 -10.01 -8.04
CA VAL A 171 -1.14 -9.65 -6.91
C VAL A 171 -1.12 -8.18 -6.61
N LEU A 172 -2.30 -7.56 -6.54
CA LEU A 172 -2.48 -6.19 -6.09
C LEU A 172 -3.20 -6.17 -4.75
N LEU A 173 -2.51 -5.77 -3.69
CA LEU A 173 -3.09 -5.61 -2.36
C LEU A 173 -3.58 -4.18 -2.16
N LEU A 174 -4.80 -4.03 -1.65
CA LEU A 174 -5.36 -2.74 -1.28
C LEU A 174 -5.60 -2.72 0.23
N THR A 175 -5.04 -1.73 0.92
CA THR A 175 -5.27 -1.55 2.35
C THR A 175 -5.06 -0.10 2.76
N ALA A 176 -5.78 0.37 3.77
CA ALA A 176 -5.50 1.67 4.39
C ALA A 176 -4.49 1.54 5.55
N THR A 177 -4.37 0.36 6.12
CA THR A 177 -3.56 0.05 7.30
C THR A 177 -2.69 -1.18 7.02
N PRO A 178 -1.56 -1.03 6.31
CA PRO A 178 -0.73 -2.16 5.91
C PRO A 178 -0.20 -2.96 7.11
N TYR A 179 0.09 -2.31 8.22
CA TYR A 179 0.43 -2.94 9.50
C TYR A 179 -0.25 -2.23 10.68
N ASN A 180 -0.40 -2.90 11.80
CA ASN A 180 -1.07 -2.35 12.98
C ASN A 180 -0.20 -2.44 14.25
N LYS A 181 0.33 -3.59 14.56
CA LYS A 181 1.07 -3.84 15.81
C LYS A 181 2.53 -4.19 15.55
N ASP A 182 2.80 -4.98 14.53
CA ASP A 182 4.07 -5.62 14.27
C ASP A 182 4.35 -5.64 12.76
N PHE A 183 5.61 -5.69 12.41
CA PHE A 183 6.06 -5.85 11.03
C PHE A 183 5.71 -7.23 10.45
N SER A 184 5.46 -8.24 11.28
CA SER A 184 4.94 -9.54 10.84
C SER A 184 3.61 -9.42 10.10
N ASP A 185 2.76 -8.45 10.47
CA ASP A 185 1.52 -8.13 9.75
C ASP A 185 1.79 -7.79 8.28
N LEU A 186 2.91 -7.12 8.04
CA LEU A 186 3.35 -6.69 6.72
C LEU A 186 3.98 -7.85 5.95
N ALA A 187 4.86 -8.61 6.62
CA ALA A 187 5.48 -9.80 6.06
C ALA A 187 4.43 -10.79 5.54
N ASN A 188 3.42 -11.09 6.35
CA ASN A 188 2.36 -12.02 5.98
C ASN A 188 1.59 -11.57 4.73
N GLN A 189 1.32 -10.27 4.59
CA GLN A 189 0.67 -9.76 3.38
C GLN A 189 1.60 -9.87 2.15
N LEU A 190 2.88 -9.57 2.29
CA LEU A 190 3.85 -9.68 1.20
C LEU A 190 4.08 -11.15 0.77
N LYS A 191 4.08 -12.08 1.71
CA LYS A 191 4.21 -13.53 1.45
C LYS A 191 3.06 -14.14 0.65
N LEU A 192 2.00 -13.38 0.36
CA LEU A 192 0.97 -13.82 -0.61
C LEU A 192 1.55 -13.94 -2.02
N PHE A 193 2.58 -13.16 -2.35
CA PHE A 193 3.15 -13.14 -3.70
C PHE A 193 4.69 -13.13 -3.73
N ILE A 194 5.34 -13.13 -2.58
CA ILE A 194 6.80 -13.25 -2.46
C ILE A 194 7.12 -14.60 -1.84
N GLY A 195 7.99 -15.37 -2.50
CA GLY A 195 8.54 -16.60 -1.94
C GLY A 195 9.40 -16.32 -0.70
N GLU A 196 9.35 -17.20 0.29
CA GLU A 196 10.05 -16.99 1.57
C GLU A 196 11.57 -16.81 1.42
N ASP A 197 12.19 -17.55 0.49
CA ASP A 197 13.63 -17.50 0.22
C ASP A 197 13.96 -16.77 -1.10
N GLN A 198 12.99 -16.06 -1.67
CA GLN A 198 13.18 -15.28 -2.89
C GLN A 198 14.18 -14.14 -2.67
N ASP A 199 15.10 -13.97 -3.63
CA ASP A 199 16.05 -12.85 -3.62
C ASP A 199 15.38 -11.52 -3.93
N LEU A 200 15.26 -10.66 -2.94
CA LEU A 200 14.65 -9.34 -3.06
C LEU A 200 15.62 -8.27 -3.59
N GLY A 201 16.91 -8.61 -3.72
CA GLY A 201 17.96 -7.68 -4.13
C GLY A 201 18.41 -6.71 -3.04
N ILE A 202 17.72 -6.67 -1.92
CA ILE A 202 18.04 -5.86 -0.72
C ILE A 202 18.06 -6.76 0.52
N ARG A 203 18.63 -6.24 1.60
CA ARG A 203 18.77 -6.95 2.87
C ARG A 203 18.50 -6.02 4.05
N PRO A 204 18.23 -6.52 5.25
CA PRO A 204 17.99 -5.70 6.44
C PRO A 204 19.31 -5.12 6.97
N GLU A 205 19.76 -4.00 6.39
CA GLU A 205 21.07 -3.41 6.63
C GLU A 205 21.25 -2.98 8.10
N GLU A 206 20.21 -2.40 8.71
CA GLU A 206 20.29 -1.95 10.10
C GLU A 206 20.46 -3.13 11.05
N TYR A 207 19.67 -4.18 10.86
CA TYR A 207 19.77 -5.39 11.67
C TYR A 207 21.11 -6.06 11.52
N ILE A 208 21.63 -6.20 10.30
CA ILE A 208 22.94 -6.77 10.03
C ILE A 208 24.04 -5.95 10.71
N ARG A 209 23.95 -4.62 10.64
CA ARG A 209 24.90 -3.71 11.30
C ARG A 209 24.92 -3.90 12.82
N GLN A 210 23.75 -4.00 13.42
CA GLN A 210 23.62 -4.20 14.88
C GLN A 210 24.11 -5.56 15.36
N LEU A 211 24.05 -6.58 14.50
CA LEU A 211 24.62 -7.90 14.78
C LEU A 211 26.15 -7.94 14.69
N GLY A 212 26.79 -6.94 14.08
CA GLY A 212 28.24 -6.93 13.84
C GLY A 212 28.65 -7.38 12.43
N GLY A 213 27.72 -7.33 11.47
CA GLY A 213 27.96 -7.60 10.05
C GLY A 213 27.42 -8.93 9.54
N GLU A 214 27.62 -9.19 8.25
CA GLU A 214 27.07 -10.38 7.56
C GLU A 214 27.49 -11.71 8.19
N ARG A 215 28.75 -11.81 8.61
CA ARG A 215 29.24 -13.05 9.24
C ARG A 215 28.49 -13.38 10.52
N ALA A 216 28.20 -12.39 11.34
CA ALA A 216 27.45 -12.56 12.57
C ALA A 216 25.98 -12.93 12.26
N PHE A 217 25.38 -12.32 11.21
CA PHE A 217 24.05 -12.69 10.74
C PHE A 217 24.01 -14.16 10.30
N MET A 218 24.94 -14.61 9.44
CA MET A 218 25.02 -15.98 8.96
C MET A 218 25.25 -17.00 10.08
N GLN A 219 26.05 -16.66 11.09
CA GLN A 219 26.23 -17.51 12.27
C GLN A 219 24.96 -17.66 13.10
N ARG A 220 24.20 -16.59 13.24
CA ARG A 220 22.95 -16.59 14.02
C ARG A 220 21.78 -17.19 13.27
N HIS A 221 21.72 -17.01 11.95
CA HIS A 221 20.62 -17.37 11.07
C HIS A 221 21.10 -18.19 9.87
N SER A 222 21.78 -19.32 10.14
CA SER A 222 22.46 -20.12 9.11
C SER A 222 21.56 -20.62 7.97
N GLU A 223 20.26 -20.76 8.23
CA GLU A 223 19.26 -21.27 7.26
C GLU A 223 18.47 -20.16 6.56
N ILE A 224 18.77 -18.89 6.86
CA ILE A 224 18.04 -17.76 6.31
C ILE A 224 18.88 -17.08 5.24
N PHE A 225 18.35 -17.02 4.02
CA PHE A 225 18.98 -16.26 2.96
C PHE A 225 18.90 -14.75 3.25
N ILE A 226 20.08 -14.08 3.30
CA ILE A 226 20.23 -12.70 3.81
C ILE A 226 19.40 -11.65 3.05
N ARG A 227 19.01 -11.91 1.79
CA ARG A 227 18.21 -11.03 0.95
C ARG A 227 16.78 -11.54 0.76
N SER A 228 16.29 -12.33 1.68
CA SER A 228 14.92 -12.87 1.65
C SER A 228 13.99 -12.13 2.59
N ILE A 229 12.68 -12.32 2.41
CA ILE A 229 11.66 -11.79 3.35
C ILE A 229 11.88 -12.35 4.76
N ARG A 230 12.33 -13.59 4.89
CA ARG A 230 12.66 -14.21 6.19
C ARG A 230 13.76 -13.46 6.94
N ALA A 231 14.73 -12.87 6.24
CA ALA A 231 15.76 -12.05 6.86
C ALA A 231 15.18 -10.74 7.41
N PHE A 232 14.25 -10.10 6.70
CA PHE A 232 13.55 -8.93 7.19
C PHE A 232 12.64 -9.23 8.39
N GLU A 233 12.05 -10.41 8.48
CA GLU A 233 11.25 -10.84 9.62
C GLU A 233 12.08 -10.93 10.92
N GLN A 234 13.39 -11.08 10.82
CA GLN A 234 14.27 -11.06 11.99
C GLN A 234 14.62 -9.63 12.45
N SER A 235 14.35 -8.63 11.61
CA SER A 235 14.69 -7.24 11.92
C SER A 235 13.59 -6.55 12.73
N PRO A 236 13.89 -6.03 13.92
CA PRO A 236 12.99 -5.18 14.69
C PRO A 236 13.05 -3.71 14.25
N TYR A 237 13.90 -3.35 13.29
CA TYR A 237 14.18 -1.97 12.91
C TYR A 237 13.26 -1.47 11.81
N ALA A 238 12.60 -0.33 12.06
CA ALA A 238 11.68 0.30 11.11
C ALA A 238 12.37 0.74 9.82
N GLU A 239 13.65 1.07 9.88
CA GLU A 239 14.47 1.48 8.74
C GLU A 239 14.52 0.37 7.69
N ASP A 240 14.79 -0.86 8.09
CA ASP A 240 14.85 -2.01 7.21
C ASP A 240 13.51 -2.25 6.51
N TRP A 241 12.42 -2.19 7.27
CA TRP A 241 11.07 -2.35 6.72
C TRP A 241 10.67 -1.22 5.80
N ASN A 242 11.10 0.01 6.08
CA ASN A 242 10.87 1.14 5.19
C ASN A 242 11.58 0.94 3.84
N GLU A 243 12.81 0.43 3.84
CA GLU A 243 13.53 0.11 2.59
C GLU A 243 12.83 -1.02 1.82
N LEU A 244 12.40 -2.09 2.50
CA LEU A 244 11.65 -3.17 1.89
C LEU A 244 10.35 -2.65 1.24
N MET A 245 9.62 -1.79 1.94
CA MET A 245 8.34 -1.28 1.45
C MET A 245 8.47 -0.36 0.24
N LYS A 246 9.60 0.28 0.00
CA LYS A 246 9.86 1.04 -1.23
C LYS A 246 9.76 0.17 -2.50
N LEU A 247 9.97 -1.14 -2.38
CA LEU A 247 9.87 -2.07 -3.50
C LEU A 247 8.43 -2.42 -3.88
N PHE A 248 7.48 -2.33 -2.94
CA PHE A 248 6.14 -2.88 -3.11
C PHE A 248 5.02 -1.89 -2.84
N LEU A 249 5.23 -0.90 -1.96
CA LEU A 249 4.19 -0.02 -1.44
C LEU A 249 4.10 1.29 -2.22
N VAL A 250 2.91 1.56 -2.72
CA VAL A 250 2.48 2.88 -3.16
C VAL A 250 1.59 3.48 -2.07
N ARG A 251 2.08 4.47 -1.34
CA ARG A 251 1.35 5.10 -0.24
C ARG A 251 1.42 6.61 -0.29
N ARG A 252 0.27 7.25 -0.14
CA ARG A 252 0.16 8.70 -0.05
C ARG A 252 -0.70 9.08 1.15
N THR A 253 -0.34 10.18 1.79
CA THR A 253 -1.10 10.76 2.88
C THR A 253 -1.94 11.92 2.38
N ARG A 254 -3.01 12.26 3.10
CA ARG A 254 -3.83 13.44 2.78
C ARG A 254 -3.02 14.73 2.87
N THR A 255 -2.10 14.81 3.83
CA THR A 255 -1.20 15.96 3.98
C THR A 255 -0.34 16.14 2.75
N PHE A 256 0.34 15.07 2.30
CA PHE A 256 1.14 15.09 1.08
C PHE A 256 0.33 15.57 -0.14
N ILE A 257 -0.90 15.06 -0.30
CA ILE A 257 -1.75 15.46 -1.42
C ILE A 257 -2.19 16.93 -1.30
N LYS A 258 -2.54 17.38 -0.09
CA LYS A 258 -2.89 18.78 0.16
C LYS A 258 -1.74 19.76 -0.11
N GLU A 259 -0.51 19.32 0.12
CA GLU A 259 0.69 20.17 -0.07
C GLU A 259 1.14 20.22 -1.52
N ASN A 260 1.06 19.09 -2.23
CA ASN A 260 1.69 18.96 -3.55
C ASN A 260 0.70 19.04 -4.73
N TYR A 261 -0.60 18.77 -4.52
CA TYR A 261 -1.58 18.69 -5.61
C TYR A 261 -2.81 19.57 -5.43
N ALA A 262 -3.05 20.11 -4.22
CA ALA A 262 -4.22 20.95 -4.00
C ALA A 262 -3.98 22.38 -4.48
N LYS A 263 -5.02 22.96 -5.05
CA LYS A 263 -5.12 24.39 -5.32
C LYS A 263 -5.88 25.09 -4.21
N VAL A 264 -5.63 26.37 -4.03
CA VAL A 264 -6.35 27.22 -3.08
C VAL A 264 -7.46 27.95 -3.84
N ASP A 265 -8.67 27.91 -3.33
CA ASP A 265 -9.78 28.73 -3.85
C ASP A 265 -9.58 30.18 -3.37
N GLU A 266 -9.53 31.11 -4.30
CA GLU A 266 -9.31 32.53 -4.02
C GLU A 266 -10.49 33.19 -3.29
N THR A 267 -11.67 32.56 -3.34
CA THR A 267 -12.90 33.13 -2.75
C THR A 267 -13.04 32.83 -1.25
N ASP A 268 -12.63 31.63 -0.81
CA ASP A 268 -12.86 31.17 0.57
C ASP A 268 -11.59 30.56 1.22
N GLY A 269 -10.46 30.51 0.49
CA GLY A 269 -9.20 29.98 0.98
C GLY A 269 -9.15 28.47 1.16
N ARG A 270 -10.22 27.74 0.80
CA ARG A 270 -10.25 26.29 0.94
C ARG A 270 -9.39 25.60 -0.09
N LYS A 271 -8.75 24.51 0.31
CA LYS A 271 -7.95 23.68 -0.60
C LYS A 271 -8.86 22.68 -1.34
N TYR A 272 -8.67 22.56 -2.65
CA TYR A 272 -9.39 21.63 -3.50
C TYR A 272 -8.47 20.91 -4.47
N LEU A 273 -8.92 19.74 -4.94
CA LEU A 273 -8.31 19.03 -6.07
C LEU A 273 -9.11 19.37 -7.34
N LEU A 274 -8.39 19.63 -8.41
CA LEU A 274 -8.98 19.89 -9.72
C LEU A 274 -8.99 18.60 -10.54
N PHE A 275 -10.16 18.16 -10.98
CA PHE A 275 -10.27 17.07 -11.94
C PHE A 275 -9.92 17.54 -13.36
N ASN A 276 -9.52 16.62 -14.22
CA ASN A 276 -9.17 16.93 -15.62
C ASN A 276 -10.37 17.47 -16.43
N ASN A 277 -11.59 17.22 -15.96
CA ASN A 277 -12.83 17.78 -16.53
C ASN A 277 -13.16 19.20 -16.00
N GLY A 278 -12.27 19.80 -15.19
CA GLY A 278 -12.45 21.13 -14.61
C GLY A 278 -13.28 21.19 -13.33
N SER A 279 -13.86 20.06 -12.87
CA SER A 279 -14.60 20.04 -11.60
C SER A 279 -13.67 20.10 -10.40
N ARG A 280 -14.16 20.68 -9.28
CA ARG A 280 -13.40 20.88 -8.04
C ARG A 280 -13.86 19.91 -6.95
N SER A 281 -12.95 19.26 -6.26
CA SER A 281 -13.21 18.44 -5.07
C SER A 281 -12.56 19.05 -3.85
N TYR A 282 -13.35 19.63 -2.96
CA TYR A 282 -12.84 20.25 -1.73
C TYR A 282 -12.52 19.21 -0.67
N PHE A 283 -11.45 19.44 0.07
CA PHE A 283 -11.14 18.63 1.23
C PHE A 283 -12.14 18.90 2.34
N PRO A 284 -12.76 17.86 2.93
CA PRO A 284 -13.69 18.06 4.02
C PRO A 284 -12.98 18.66 5.24
N GLU A 285 -13.58 19.68 5.82
CA GLU A 285 -13.15 20.21 7.12
C GLU A 285 -13.57 19.26 8.24
N ARG A 286 -12.65 18.95 9.11
CA ARG A 286 -12.94 18.19 10.33
C ARG A 286 -13.27 19.19 11.43
N ILE A 287 -14.54 19.36 11.72
CA ILE A 287 -15.00 20.14 12.84
C ILE A 287 -15.25 19.16 13.99
N PRO A 288 -14.38 19.11 15.02
CA PRO A 288 -14.65 18.27 16.18
C PRO A 288 -15.89 18.81 16.89
N LYS A 289 -16.94 17.98 16.98
CA LYS A 289 -18.09 18.25 17.83
C LYS A 289 -17.95 17.43 19.09
N ALA A 290 -17.82 18.10 20.24
CA ALA A 290 -17.94 17.44 21.51
C ALA A 290 -19.41 17.01 21.68
N LEU A 291 -19.66 15.71 21.71
CA LEU A 291 -20.96 15.19 22.16
C LEU A 291 -21.00 15.32 23.69
N LYS A 292 -21.81 16.26 24.16
CA LYS A 292 -22.12 16.32 25.59
C LYS A 292 -23.24 15.31 25.84
N PHE A 293 -22.94 14.28 26.59
CA PHE A 293 -23.95 13.37 27.11
C PHE A 293 -24.45 13.94 28.45
N GLU A 294 -25.76 14.12 28.59
CA GLU A 294 -26.36 14.32 29.89
C GLU A 294 -26.41 12.96 30.58
N THR A 295 -25.55 12.78 31.56
CA THR A 295 -25.54 11.59 32.39
C THR A 295 -26.66 11.72 33.45
N VAL A 296 -27.60 10.78 33.43
CA VAL A 296 -28.62 10.68 34.49
C VAL A 296 -28.01 10.03 35.71
N GLU A 297 -28.30 10.58 36.91
CA GLU A 297 -27.82 10.04 38.18
C GLU A 297 -28.23 8.56 38.31
N GLY A 298 -27.24 7.64 38.46
CA GLY A 298 -27.49 6.19 38.51
C GLY A 298 -27.27 5.40 37.22
N ASP A 299 -26.99 6.04 36.10
CA ASP A 299 -26.62 5.43 34.84
C ASP A 299 -25.21 4.80 34.91
N GLN A 300 -24.95 3.80 34.06
CA GLN A 300 -23.64 3.12 34.03
C GLN A 300 -22.48 4.09 33.70
N TYR A 301 -22.73 5.13 32.92
CA TYR A 301 -21.74 6.14 32.55
C TYR A 301 -21.46 7.08 33.74
N SER A 302 -22.49 7.48 34.50
CA SER A 302 -22.30 8.31 35.72
C SER A 302 -21.49 7.56 36.78
N ARG A 303 -21.63 6.24 36.89
CA ARG A 303 -20.81 5.40 37.78
C ARG A 303 -19.37 5.27 37.29
N LEU A 304 -19.13 5.07 35.98
CA LEU A 304 -17.80 4.97 35.39
C LEU A 304 -17.00 6.27 35.53
N TYR A 305 -17.65 7.40 35.44
CA TYR A 305 -17.02 8.74 35.57
C TYR A 305 -17.21 9.37 36.93
N SER A 306 -17.64 8.61 37.94
CA SER A 306 -17.71 9.10 39.33
C SER A 306 -16.30 9.40 39.85
N SER A 307 -16.20 10.43 40.70
CA SER A 307 -14.93 10.84 41.32
C SER A 307 -14.24 9.71 42.07
N SER A 308 -15.01 8.78 42.67
CA SER A 308 -14.46 7.60 43.34
C SER A 308 -13.84 6.60 42.39
N MET A 309 -14.42 6.41 41.19
CA MET A 309 -13.88 5.50 40.18
C MET A 309 -12.65 6.09 39.52
N ILE A 310 -12.66 7.38 39.22
CA ILE A 310 -11.50 8.11 38.70
C ILE A 310 -10.33 8.04 39.68
N GLY A 311 -10.59 8.26 40.99
CA GLY A 311 -9.57 8.12 42.02
C GLY A 311 -8.97 6.71 42.09
N MET A 312 -9.83 5.66 42.05
CA MET A 312 -9.33 4.27 41.97
C MET A 312 -8.52 3.99 40.70
N MET A 313 -8.89 4.57 39.57
CA MET A 313 -8.12 4.41 38.32
C MET A 313 -6.77 5.14 38.36
N GLU A 314 -6.70 6.29 39.05
CA GLU A 314 -5.44 7.02 39.27
C GLU A 314 -4.52 6.28 40.25
N GLU A 315 -5.05 5.60 41.26
CA GLU A 315 -4.29 4.73 42.17
C GLU A 315 -3.80 3.45 41.48
N LEU A 316 -4.52 2.97 40.44
CA LEU A 316 -4.15 1.80 39.64
C LEU A 316 -3.23 2.11 38.46
N LEU A 317 -2.78 3.35 38.29
CA LEU A 317 -1.80 3.73 37.29
C LEU A 317 -0.50 2.97 37.51
N LEU A 318 -0.38 1.84 36.82
CA LEU A 318 0.87 1.10 36.68
C LEU A 318 1.95 2.04 36.12
N PRO A 319 3.17 1.98 36.65
CA PRO A 319 4.28 2.79 36.15
C PRO A 319 4.46 2.53 34.65
N ARG A 320 4.63 3.61 33.89
CA ARG A 320 4.88 3.61 32.44
C ARG A 320 6.17 2.89 32.08
#